data_d19e3251a7df6aec25a2fb2799fa4eda
#
_entry.id   d19e3251a7df6aec25a2fb2799fa4eda
#
_cell.length_a   1.000
_cell.length_b   1.000
_cell.length_c   1.000
_cell.angle_alpha   90.00
_cell.angle_beta   90.00
_cell.angle_gamma   90.00
#
_symmetry.space_group_name_H-M   'P 1'
#
loop_
_entity.id
_entity.type
_entity.pdbx_description
1 polymer ?
#
loop_
_entity_poly.entity_id
_entity_poly.type
_entity_poly.pdbx_seq_one_letter_code
_entity_poly.pdbx_strand_id
1 'polypeptide(L)'
;MVGAGISTTAGIPDFRSETGLFKQLQDKYGMKSPEEFFMKKTFLEKPELFYEFCKIFDLSAIKPTLTHKFMNYLMSKNIVKYVFTQNIDGLELKANIPSEKIIFAHGTFTQGHCPQCKIPVDINKINKGIEEGYVVRCDFCSGPCKPNVVFYGEDLNEDFYKKIEESESFDLVLIMGTSLQVYPFAEIPRLMKTSAWKVVFNRDKVGRFLYSFLFSNTLFIQGTTDESIKIFLKDVDLLDDFKNFVKINYGDDNIDNNESIKMLEVNKMDVENKQDINDIKSSEEIQKDNNNENNNKKEMNDN
;
A
#
# COMPACT_ATOMS: atom_id res chain seq x y z
N MET A 1 0.98 3.53 5.47
CA MET A 1 0.32 3.14 4.19
C MET A 1 0.78 1.75 3.81
N VAL A 2 -0.15 0.84 3.54
CA VAL A 2 0.21 -0.57 3.27
C VAL A 2 -0.56 -1.14 2.08
N GLY A 3 0.02 -2.16 1.44
CA GLY A 3 -0.58 -2.90 0.33
C GLY A 3 -0.24 -4.39 0.39
N ALA A 4 -0.59 -5.16 -0.64
CA ALA A 4 -0.55 -6.62 -0.66
C ALA A 4 0.84 -7.22 -0.33
N GLY A 5 1.91 -6.48 -0.56
CA GLY A 5 3.28 -6.92 -0.25
C GLY A 5 3.53 -7.18 1.23
N ILE A 6 2.74 -6.61 2.17
CA ILE A 6 2.88 -6.90 3.60
C ILE A 6 2.30 -8.27 4.00
N SER A 7 1.50 -8.88 3.12
CA SER A 7 0.81 -10.16 3.36
C SER A 7 1.47 -11.34 2.63
N THR A 8 2.47 -11.09 1.77
CA THR A 8 3.09 -12.14 0.93
C THR A 8 3.82 -13.19 1.75
N THR A 9 4.46 -12.83 2.85
CA THR A 9 5.11 -13.77 3.77
C THR A 9 4.14 -14.63 4.57
N ALA A 10 2.85 -14.25 4.61
CA ALA A 10 1.78 -15.09 5.16
C ALA A 10 1.20 -16.08 4.13
N GLY A 11 1.71 -16.08 2.89
CA GLY A 11 1.23 -16.95 1.81
C GLY A 11 0.10 -16.35 0.96
N ILE A 12 -0.30 -15.10 1.20
CA ILE A 12 -1.27 -14.41 0.36
C ILE A 12 -0.51 -13.83 -0.85
N PRO A 13 -0.84 -14.23 -2.09
CA PRO A 13 -0.17 -13.68 -3.26
C PRO A 13 -0.47 -12.17 -3.39
N ASP A 14 0.51 -11.40 -3.83
CA ASP A 14 0.24 -10.03 -4.21
C ASP A 14 -0.63 -9.97 -5.49
N PHE A 15 -1.10 -8.78 -5.85
CA PHE A 15 -2.02 -8.65 -6.98
C PHE A 15 -1.31 -8.64 -8.35
N ARG A 16 -0.10 -8.07 -8.47
CA ARG A 16 0.48 -7.63 -9.75
C ARG A 16 1.78 -8.29 -10.16
N SER A 17 2.42 -9.08 -9.30
CA SER A 17 3.62 -9.81 -9.70
C SER A 17 3.30 -10.86 -10.78
N GLU A 18 4.31 -11.41 -11.41
CA GLU A 18 4.16 -12.46 -12.44
C GLU A 18 3.45 -13.71 -11.92
N THR A 19 3.51 -13.96 -10.61
CA THR A 19 2.81 -15.04 -9.91
C THR A 19 1.64 -14.54 -9.08
N GLY A 20 1.30 -13.26 -9.22
CA GLY A 20 0.26 -12.59 -8.45
C GLY A 20 -1.15 -13.05 -8.77
N LEU A 21 -2.08 -12.61 -7.94
CA LEU A 21 -3.49 -13.00 -8.03
C LEU A 21 -4.11 -12.63 -9.38
N PHE A 22 -3.78 -11.47 -9.92
CA PHE A 22 -4.30 -11.02 -11.21
C PHE A 22 -3.92 -11.97 -12.36
N LYS A 23 -2.68 -12.44 -12.38
CA LYS A 23 -2.24 -13.40 -13.40
C LYS A 23 -3.00 -14.72 -13.28
N GLN A 24 -3.16 -15.22 -12.06
CA GLN A 24 -3.91 -16.46 -11.79
C GLN A 24 -5.38 -16.35 -12.22
N LEU A 25 -6.05 -15.21 -11.92
CA LEU A 25 -7.42 -14.96 -12.34
C LEU A 25 -7.56 -14.82 -13.86
N GLN A 26 -6.62 -14.12 -14.49
CA GLN A 26 -6.58 -13.97 -15.94
C GLN A 26 -6.47 -15.33 -16.65
N ASP A 27 -5.55 -16.18 -16.20
CA ASP A 27 -5.32 -17.50 -16.76
C ASP A 27 -6.53 -18.43 -16.54
N LYS A 28 -7.16 -18.37 -15.35
CA LYS A 28 -8.30 -19.22 -15.00
C LYS A 28 -9.59 -18.84 -15.74
N TYR A 29 -9.87 -17.53 -15.85
CA TYR A 29 -11.17 -17.04 -16.36
C TYR A 29 -11.10 -16.39 -17.75
N GLY A 30 -9.90 -16.34 -18.39
CA GLY A 30 -9.72 -15.78 -19.73
C GLY A 30 -10.01 -14.28 -19.81
N MET A 31 -9.77 -13.52 -18.73
CA MET A 31 -10.00 -12.08 -18.69
C MET A 31 -9.01 -11.33 -19.59
N LYS A 32 -9.45 -10.25 -20.23
CA LYS A 32 -8.59 -9.40 -21.06
C LYS A 32 -7.61 -8.59 -20.25
N SER A 33 -8.03 -8.14 -19.08
CA SER A 33 -7.16 -7.50 -18.09
C SER A 33 -7.46 -8.02 -16.68
N PRO A 34 -6.47 -8.01 -15.81
CA PRO A 34 -6.65 -8.47 -14.41
C PRO A 34 -7.69 -7.64 -13.64
N GLU A 35 -7.75 -6.34 -13.94
CA GLU A 35 -8.68 -5.41 -13.30
C GLU A 35 -10.14 -5.71 -13.65
N GLU A 36 -10.39 -6.32 -14.83
CA GLU A 36 -11.74 -6.65 -15.30
C GLU A 36 -12.52 -7.50 -14.31
N PHE A 37 -11.82 -8.39 -13.58
CA PHE A 37 -12.42 -9.23 -12.55
C PHE A 37 -13.05 -8.43 -11.40
N PHE A 38 -12.42 -7.35 -11.00
CA PHE A 38 -12.87 -6.48 -9.92
C PHE A 38 -13.61 -5.23 -10.43
N MET A 39 -14.14 -5.25 -11.66
CA MET A 39 -15.01 -4.19 -12.15
C MET A 39 -16.44 -4.39 -11.66
N LYS A 40 -17.07 -3.29 -11.22
CA LYS A 40 -18.49 -3.27 -10.87
C LYS A 40 -19.37 -3.83 -11.99
N LYS A 41 -19.07 -3.48 -13.24
CA LYS A 41 -19.79 -3.97 -14.42
C LYS A 41 -19.73 -5.49 -14.51
N THR A 42 -18.55 -6.08 -14.42
CA THR A 42 -18.34 -7.54 -14.48
C THR A 42 -19.10 -8.25 -13.36
N PHE A 43 -19.07 -7.70 -12.15
CA PHE A 43 -19.82 -8.26 -11.03
C PHE A 43 -21.34 -8.23 -11.25
N LEU A 44 -21.88 -7.19 -11.82
CA LEU A 44 -23.33 -7.10 -12.09
C LEU A 44 -23.76 -8.08 -13.18
N GLU A 45 -22.90 -8.38 -14.15
CA GLU A 45 -23.15 -9.31 -15.26
C GLU A 45 -22.88 -10.78 -14.86
N LYS A 46 -21.83 -11.04 -14.07
CA LYS A 46 -21.34 -12.39 -13.71
C LYS A 46 -20.91 -12.44 -12.23
N PRO A 47 -21.84 -12.24 -11.28
CA PRO A 47 -21.50 -12.19 -9.85
C PRO A 47 -20.95 -13.50 -9.29
N GLU A 48 -21.26 -14.63 -9.92
CA GLU A 48 -20.77 -15.96 -9.53
C GLU A 48 -19.25 -16.05 -9.55
N LEU A 49 -18.57 -15.35 -10.44
CA LEU A 49 -17.11 -15.34 -10.51
C LEU A 49 -16.48 -14.79 -9.22
N PHE A 50 -17.04 -13.71 -8.70
CA PHE A 50 -16.56 -13.13 -7.46
C PHE A 50 -16.90 -14.01 -6.24
N TYR A 51 -18.06 -14.67 -6.23
CA TYR A 51 -18.43 -15.61 -5.18
C TYR A 51 -17.51 -16.84 -5.16
N GLU A 52 -17.14 -17.38 -6.35
CA GLU A 52 -16.13 -18.43 -6.44
C GLU A 52 -14.77 -17.98 -5.93
N PHE A 53 -14.34 -16.76 -6.27
CA PHE A 53 -13.12 -16.18 -5.77
C PHE A 53 -13.12 -16.09 -4.25
N CYS A 54 -14.19 -15.56 -3.65
CA CYS A 54 -14.32 -15.45 -2.20
C CYS A 54 -14.27 -16.83 -1.51
N LYS A 55 -14.84 -17.87 -2.12
CA LYS A 55 -14.82 -19.23 -1.59
C LYS A 55 -13.40 -19.83 -1.58
N ILE A 56 -12.59 -19.52 -2.60
CA ILE A 56 -11.18 -20.00 -2.68
C ILE A 56 -10.29 -19.19 -1.74
N PHE A 57 -10.63 -17.92 -1.52
CA PHE A 57 -9.85 -16.97 -0.72
C PHE A 57 -10.22 -17.06 0.77
N ASP A 58 -10.04 -18.26 1.35
CA ASP A 58 -10.24 -18.46 2.79
C ASP A 58 -9.01 -18.01 3.57
N LEU A 59 -9.18 -16.90 4.30
CA LEU A 59 -8.13 -16.29 5.11
C LEU A 59 -8.20 -16.68 6.60
N SER A 60 -9.10 -17.59 6.98
CA SER A 60 -9.38 -17.93 8.38
C SER A 60 -8.13 -18.43 9.13
N ALA A 61 -7.33 -19.27 8.50
CA ALA A 61 -6.13 -19.87 9.06
C ALA A 61 -4.87 -18.96 8.95
N ILE A 62 -4.92 -17.87 8.18
CA ILE A 62 -3.75 -17.03 7.93
C ILE A 62 -3.46 -16.13 9.12
N LYS A 63 -2.19 -16.11 9.53
CA LYS A 63 -1.69 -15.29 10.64
C LYS A 63 -1.07 -13.99 10.15
N PRO A 64 -1.12 -12.91 10.96
CA PRO A 64 -0.43 -11.66 10.67
C PRO A 64 1.08 -11.86 10.48
N THR A 65 1.66 -11.19 9.49
CA THR A 65 3.10 -11.18 9.24
C THR A 65 3.86 -10.33 10.28
N LEU A 66 5.19 -10.34 10.22
CA LEU A 66 6.01 -9.47 11.06
C LEU A 66 5.69 -8.00 10.83
N THR A 67 5.41 -7.60 9.58
CA THR A 67 5.00 -6.23 9.23
C THR A 67 3.71 -5.81 9.95
N HIS A 68 2.71 -6.69 10.03
CA HIS A 68 1.47 -6.40 10.76
C HIS A 68 1.74 -6.22 12.26
N LYS A 69 2.59 -7.10 12.85
CA LYS A 69 2.99 -6.99 14.26
C LYS A 69 3.80 -5.72 14.52
N PHE A 70 4.63 -5.29 13.57
CA PHE A 70 5.37 -4.03 13.65
C PHE A 70 4.43 -2.81 13.67
N MET A 71 3.38 -2.80 12.85
CA MET A 71 2.39 -1.73 12.91
C MET A 71 1.70 -1.67 14.29
N ASN A 72 1.32 -2.81 14.87
CA ASN A 72 0.76 -2.86 16.22
C ASN A 72 1.77 -2.43 17.30
N TYR A 73 3.03 -2.80 17.15
CA TYR A 73 4.11 -2.32 18.04
C TYR A 73 4.21 -0.79 18.02
N LEU A 74 4.25 -0.17 16.85
CA LEU A 74 4.28 1.29 16.75
C LEU A 74 3.00 1.94 17.29
N MET A 75 1.85 1.29 17.11
CA MET A 75 0.57 1.73 17.68
C MET A 75 0.61 1.71 19.22
N SER A 76 1.17 0.66 19.82
CA SER A 76 1.33 0.54 21.28
C SER A 76 2.25 1.62 21.89
N LYS A 77 3.17 2.17 21.08
CA LYS A 77 4.05 3.30 21.47
C LYS A 77 3.40 4.67 21.22
N ASN A 78 2.13 4.73 20.75
CA ASN A 78 1.43 5.96 20.37
C ASN A 78 2.13 6.78 19.26
N ILE A 79 2.93 6.13 18.41
CA ILE A 79 3.66 6.77 17.30
C ILE A 79 2.77 6.86 16.06
N VAL A 80 1.93 5.85 15.82
CA VAL A 80 1.06 5.76 14.64
C VAL A 80 -0.32 6.34 14.95
N LYS A 81 -0.78 7.25 14.10
CA LYS A 81 -2.11 7.85 14.19
C LYS A 81 -3.14 7.00 13.44
N TYR A 82 -2.83 6.59 12.20
CA TYR A 82 -3.68 5.76 11.34
C TYR A 82 -2.87 4.77 10.52
N VAL A 83 -3.51 3.66 10.18
CA VAL A 83 -3.05 2.70 9.16
C VAL A 83 -3.98 2.83 7.95
N PHE A 84 -3.47 3.34 6.83
CA PHE A 84 -4.17 3.32 5.56
C PHE A 84 -3.80 2.02 4.83
N THR A 85 -4.78 1.15 4.62
CA THR A 85 -4.54 -0.14 3.94
C THR A 85 -5.31 -0.25 2.63
N GLN A 86 -4.66 -0.82 1.62
CA GLN A 86 -5.28 -1.27 0.36
C GLN A 86 -5.76 -2.72 0.45
N ASN A 87 -5.34 -3.43 1.51
CA ASN A 87 -5.65 -4.83 1.69
C ASN A 87 -7.10 -5.02 2.15
N ILE A 88 -7.64 -6.17 1.81
CA ILE A 88 -8.97 -6.62 2.18
C ILE A 88 -8.91 -7.92 3.01
N ASP A 89 -7.69 -8.39 3.33
CA ASP A 89 -7.46 -9.66 4.04
C ASP A 89 -7.75 -9.59 5.55
N GLY A 90 -7.85 -8.37 6.11
CA GLY A 90 -8.17 -8.15 7.52
C GLY A 90 -7.06 -8.57 8.49
N LEU A 91 -5.83 -8.77 8.02
CA LEU A 91 -4.71 -9.16 8.88
C LEU A 91 -4.31 -8.06 9.84
N GLU A 92 -4.60 -6.80 9.53
CA GLU A 92 -4.43 -5.68 10.46
C GLU A 92 -5.28 -5.87 11.72
N LEU A 93 -6.54 -6.31 11.58
CA LEU A 93 -7.42 -6.61 12.72
C LEU A 93 -6.93 -7.82 13.51
N LYS A 94 -6.49 -8.87 12.81
CA LYS A 94 -5.89 -10.06 13.44
C LYS A 94 -4.58 -9.74 14.18
N ALA A 95 -3.90 -8.66 13.77
CA ALA A 95 -2.72 -8.13 14.48
C ALA A 95 -3.07 -7.22 15.67
N ASN A 96 -4.32 -7.21 16.12
CA ASN A 96 -4.81 -6.39 17.22
C ASN A 96 -4.66 -4.87 17.02
N ILE A 97 -4.62 -4.40 15.77
CA ILE A 97 -4.70 -2.96 15.49
C ILE A 97 -6.15 -2.52 15.68
N PRO A 98 -6.42 -1.48 16.49
CA PRO A 98 -7.79 -1.01 16.72
C PRO A 98 -8.49 -0.61 15.41
N SER A 99 -9.71 -1.08 15.20
CA SER A 99 -10.47 -0.89 13.95
C SER A 99 -10.68 0.59 13.59
N GLU A 100 -10.85 1.46 14.60
CA GLU A 100 -11.00 2.92 14.45
C GLU A 100 -9.71 3.62 14.01
N LYS A 101 -8.57 2.92 14.04
CA LYS A 101 -7.28 3.39 13.56
C LYS A 101 -6.95 2.90 12.15
N ILE A 102 -7.75 2.00 11.59
CA ILE A 102 -7.53 1.41 10.27
C ILE A 102 -8.47 2.07 9.26
N ILE A 103 -7.90 2.59 8.18
CA ILE A 103 -8.63 3.15 7.05
C ILE A 103 -8.55 2.15 5.90
N PHE A 104 -9.60 1.34 5.74
CA PHE A 104 -9.71 0.35 4.68
C PHE A 104 -10.08 1.04 3.36
N ALA A 105 -9.09 1.47 2.59
CA ALA A 105 -9.31 2.19 1.35
C ALA A 105 -10.12 1.38 0.32
N HIS A 106 -9.89 0.07 0.25
CA HIS A 106 -10.59 -0.82 -0.69
C HIS A 106 -11.69 -1.65 -0.02
N GLY A 107 -12.12 -1.23 1.18
CA GLY A 107 -13.20 -1.89 1.90
C GLY A 107 -12.79 -3.15 2.64
N THR A 108 -13.78 -3.93 3.07
CA THR A 108 -13.59 -5.11 3.93
C THR A 108 -14.60 -6.20 3.63
N PHE A 109 -14.35 -7.40 4.15
CA PHE A 109 -15.30 -8.52 4.21
C PHE A 109 -16.19 -8.52 5.45
N THR A 110 -16.15 -7.47 6.30
CA THR A 110 -16.90 -7.42 7.56
C THR A 110 -18.33 -6.91 7.42
N GLN A 111 -18.65 -6.30 6.30
CA GLN A 111 -19.98 -5.75 5.99
C GLN A 111 -20.34 -6.08 4.55
N GLY A 112 -21.62 -5.94 4.20
CA GLY A 112 -22.11 -6.20 2.86
C GLY A 112 -23.14 -5.19 2.38
N HIS A 113 -23.28 -5.06 1.07
CA HIS A 113 -24.27 -4.19 0.44
C HIS A 113 -24.68 -4.69 -0.95
N CYS A 114 -25.76 -4.13 -1.46
CA CYS A 114 -26.10 -4.22 -2.87
C CYS A 114 -25.43 -3.09 -3.64
N PRO A 115 -24.49 -3.35 -4.58
CA PRO A 115 -23.80 -2.29 -5.32
C PRO A 115 -24.72 -1.51 -6.28
N GLN A 116 -25.94 -2.02 -6.56
CA GLN A 116 -26.89 -1.37 -7.45
C GLN A 116 -27.75 -0.31 -6.72
N CYS A 117 -28.34 -0.65 -5.58
CA CYS A 117 -29.19 0.28 -4.81
C CYS A 117 -28.57 0.78 -3.50
N LYS A 118 -27.35 0.35 -3.18
CA LYS A 118 -26.58 0.76 -1.99
C LYS A 118 -27.14 0.31 -0.64
N ILE A 119 -28.23 -0.45 -0.62
CA ILE A 119 -28.80 -0.95 0.63
C ILE A 119 -27.83 -1.92 1.32
N PRO A 120 -27.57 -1.72 2.64
CA PRO A 120 -26.79 -2.69 3.42
C PRO A 120 -27.46 -4.06 3.43
N VAL A 121 -26.64 -5.10 3.42
CA VAL A 121 -27.07 -6.50 3.48
C VAL A 121 -26.29 -7.20 4.58
N ASP A 122 -26.93 -8.06 5.34
CA ASP A 122 -26.28 -8.84 6.37
C ASP A 122 -25.12 -9.66 5.75
N ILE A 123 -23.92 -9.41 6.25
CA ILE A 123 -22.71 -10.10 5.78
C ILE A 123 -22.78 -11.61 5.99
N ASN A 124 -23.47 -12.08 7.06
CA ASN A 124 -23.64 -13.50 7.31
C ASN A 124 -24.47 -14.18 6.20
N LYS A 125 -25.47 -13.46 5.66
CA LYS A 125 -26.26 -13.94 4.51
C LYS A 125 -25.38 -14.10 3.27
N ILE A 126 -24.48 -13.12 3.04
CA ILE A 126 -23.52 -13.14 1.92
C ILE A 126 -22.49 -14.27 2.09
N ASN A 127 -21.91 -14.41 3.28
CA ASN A 127 -20.92 -15.46 3.59
C ASN A 127 -21.54 -16.84 3.39
N LYS A 128 -22.77 -17.06 3.85
CA LYS A 128 -23.49 -18.30 3.59
C LYS A 128 -23.67 -18.57 2.10
N GLY A 129 -24.01 -17.56 1.31
CA GLY A 129 -24.11 -17.69 -0.15
C GLY A 129 -22.77 -18.07 -0.80
N ILE A 130 -21.66 -17.49 -0.31
CA ILE A 130 -20.30 -17.84 -0.76
C ILE A 130 -19.97 -19.29 -0.43
N GLU A 131 -20.22 -19.73 0.81
CA GLU A 131 -19.96 -21.10 1.26
C GLU A 131 -20.78 -22.13 0.48
N GLU A 132 -22.08 -21.89 0.30
CA GLU A 132 -23.01 -22.79 -0.39
C GLU A 132 -22.96 -22.65 -1.92
N GLY A 133 -22.26 -21.65 -2.46
CA GLY A 133 -22.03 -21.47 -3.90
C GLY A 133 -23.21 -20.84 -4.65
N TYR A 134 -24.01 -19.99 -3.99
CA TYR A 134 -25.07 -19.22 -4.65
C TYR A 134 -24.92 -17.72 -4.42
N VAL A 135 -25.32 -16.92 -5.41
CA VAL A 135 -25.28 -15.47 -5.34
C VAL A 135 -26.48 -14.93 -4.56
N VAL A 136 -26.21 -14.23 -3.46
CA VAL A 136 -27.24 -13.53 -2.67
C VAL A 136 -27.80 -12.36 -3.46
N ARG A 137 -29.13 -12.28 -3.55
CA ARG A 137 -29.85 -11.19 -4.22
C ARG A 137 -30.43 -10.22 -3.20
N CYS A 138 -30.45 -8.95 -3.58
CA CYS A 138 -31.03 -7.88 -2.78
C CYS A 138 -32.55 -8.01 -2.70
N ASP A 139 -33.09 -7.94 -1.49
CA ASP A 139 -34.53 -8.07 -1.26
C ASP A 139 -35.32 -6.86 -1.83
N PHE A 140 -34.64 -5.73 -2.12
CA PHE A 140 -35.26 -4.50 -2.65
C PHE A 140 -35.24 -4.42 -4.19
N CYS A 141 -34.06 -4.65 -4.82
CA CYS A 141 -33.88 -4.45 -6.27
C CYS A 141 -33.51 -5.72 -7.04
N SER A 142 -33.43 -6.87 -6.34
CA SER A 142 -33.01 -8.16 -6.89
C SER A 142 -31.58 -8.18 -7.50
N GLY A 143 -30.81 -7.11 -7.35
CA GLY A 143 -29.42 -7.05 -7.76
C GLY A 143 -28.51 -7.96 -6.94
N PRO A 144 -27.35 -8.40 -7.45
CA PRO A 144 -26.42 -9.21 -6.68
C PRO A 144 -25.82 -8.41 -5.52
N CYS A 145 -25.64 -9.08 -4.37
CA CYS A 145 -25.03 -8.50 -3.18
C CYS A 145 -23.58 -8.93 -3.03
N LYS A 146 -22.74 -8.12 -2.38
CA LYS A 146 -21.33 -8.45 -2.15
C LYS A 146 -20.85 -7.89 -0.82
N PRO A 147 -19.73 -8.40 -0.28
CA PRO A 147 -19.00 -7.72 0.78
C PRO A 147 -18.61 -6.28 0.38
N ASN A 148 -18.35 -5.43 1.36
CA ASN A 148 -17.97 -4.02 1.14
C ASN A 148 -16.57 -3.85 0.54
N VAL A 149 -16.13 -4.74 -0.33
CA VAL A 149 -14.92 -4.59 -1.14
C VAL A 149 -15.20 -3.61 -2.26
N VAL A 150 -14.36 -2.60 -2.42
CA VAL A 150 -14.50 -1.56 -3.45
C VAL A 150 -14.00 -2.10 -4.79
N PHE A 151 -14.86 -2.05 -5.80
CA PHE A 151 -14.53 -2.43 -7.16
C PHE A 151 -14.16 -1.23 -8.02
N TYR A 152 -13.43 -1.46 -9.11
CA TYR A 152 -13.21 -0.42 -10.11
C TYR A 152 -14.55 0.09 -10.65
N GLY A 153 -14.70 1.43 -10.63
CA GLY A 153 -15.97 2.10 -10.95
C GLY A 153 -16.88 2.34 -9.74
N GLU A 154 -16.39 2.06 -8.52
CA GLU A 154 -17.03 2.46 -7.27
C GLU A 154 -16.18 3.51 -6.55
N ASP A 155 -16.84 4.40 -5.80
CA ASP A 155 -16.18 5.39 -4.97
C ASP A 155 -15.59 4.74 -3.71
N LEU A 156 -14.47 5.27 -3.23
CA LEU A 156 -13.95 4.93 -1.92
C LEU A 156 -14.90 5.49 -0.84
N ASN A 157 -14.78 4.98 0.38
CA ASN A 157 -15.63 5.44 1.47
C ASN A 157 -15.29 6.88 1.90
N GLU A 158 -16.27 7.58 2.48
CA GLU A 158 -16.09 8.96 2.94
C GLU A 158 -15.00 9.10 4.01
N ASP A 159 -14.83 8.09 4.88
CA ASP A 159 -13.83 8.13 5.93
C ASP A 159 -12.41 8.16 5.37
N PHE A 160 -12.16 7.52 4.22
CA PHE A 160 -10.90 7.62 3.53
C PHE A 160 -10.58 9.08 3.16
N TYR A 161 -11.53 9.79 2.56
CA TYR A 161 -11.32 11.19 2.16
C TYR A 161 -11.17 12.12 3.36
N LYS A 162 -12.00 11.97 4.41
CA LYS A 162 -11.91 12.74 5.65
C LYS A 162 -10.53 12.57 6.32
N LYS A 163 -9.99 11.33 6.33
CA LYS A 163 -8.70 11.06 6.96
C LYS A 163 -7.50 11.48 6.10
N ILE A 164 -7.65 11.52 4.80
CA ILE A 164 -6.64 12.10 3.89
C ILE A 164 -6.47 13.61 4.13
N GLU A 165 -7.53 14.35 4.42
CA GLU A 165 -7.45 15.79 4.72
C GLU A 165 -6.56 16.07 5.94
N GLU A 166 -6.46 15.12 6.87
CA GLU A 166 -5.55 15.21 8.02
C GLU A 166 -4.07 15.00 7.64
N SER A 167 -3.77 14.53 6.41
CA SER A 167 -2.41 14.11 6.00
C SER A 167 -1.38 15.24 6.03
N GLU A 168 -1.79 16.49 5.86
CA GLU A 168 -0.90 17.66 5.98
C GLU A 168 -0.31 17.81 7.40
N SER A 169 -0.97 17.23 8.42
CA SER A 169 -0.50 17.28 9.81
C SER A 169 0.56 16.24 10.16
N PHE A 170 0.81 15.25 9.28
CA PHE A 170 1.72 14.15 9.57
C PHE A 170 3.17 14.53 9.34
N ASP A 171 4.06 14.08 10.23
CA ASP A 171 5.50 14.31 10.16
C ASP A 171 6.24 13.17 9.43
N LEU A 172 5.63 11.99 9.40
CA LEU A 172 6.21 10.76 8.89
C LEU A 172 5.13 9.88 8.26
N VAL A 173 5.44 9.28 7.11
CA VAL A 173 4.69 8.16 6.57
C VAL A 173 5.59 6.96 6.34
N LEU A 174 5.17 5.80 6.83
CA LEU A 174 5.74 4.51 6.46
C LEU A 174 4.94 3.92 5.31
N ILE A 175 5.60 3.60 4.21
CA ILE A 175 4.99 3.05 3.00
C ILE A 175 5.54 1.64 2.83
N MET A 176 4.68 0.63 2.99
CA MET A 176 5.11 -0.76 3.12
C MET A 176 4.36 -1.66 2.14
N GLY A 177 5.07 -2.41 1.32
CA GLY A 177 4.53 -3.47 0.46
C GLY A 177 3.44 -3.02 -0.52
N THR A 178 3.54 -1.80 -1.07
CA THR A 178 2.58 -1.30 -2.07
C THR A 178 3.29 -0.82 -3.33
N SER A 179 2.67 -1.04 -4.49
CA SER A 179 3.18 -0.52 -5.76
C SER A 179 2.84 0.96 -6.00
N LEU A 180 1.98 1.56 -5.18
CA LEU A 180 1.47 2.93 -5.34
C LEU A 180 0.93 3.23 -6.75
N GLN A 181 0.22 2.28 -7.36
CA GLN A 181 -0.36 2.43 -8.70
C GLN A 181 -1.85 2.73 -8.70
N VAL A 182 -2.55 2.53 -7.57
CA VAL A 182 -4.00 2.69 -7.48
C VAL A 182 -4.33 4.05 -6.86
N TYR A 183 -5.04 4.86 -7.63
CA TYR A 183 -5.53 6.17 -7.20
C TYR A 183 -6.93 6.05 -6.59
N PRO A 184 -7.28 6.91 -5.61
CA PRO A 184 -6.53 8.06 -5.09
C PRO A 184 -5.49 7.72 -4.00
N PHE A 185 -5.41 6.48 -3.53
CA PHE A 185 -4.50 6.05 -2.46
C PHE A 185 -3.02 6.44 -2.74
N ALA A 186 -2.58 6.30 -3.98
CA ALA A 186 -1.20 6.61 -4.40
C ALA A 186 -0.81 8.10 -4.26
N GLU A 187 -1.79 9.00 -4.11
CA GLU A 187 -1.53 10.44 -3.94
C GLU A 187 -1.21 10.85 -2.50
N ILE A 188 -1.55 10.03 -1.49
CA ILE A 188 -1.39 10.40 -0.07
C ILE A 188 0.02 10.95 0.25
N PRO A 189 1.14 10.33 -0.21
CA PRO A 189 2.47 10.84 0.11
C PRO A 189 2.75 12.24 -0.46
N ARG A 190 2.02 12.65 -1.51
CA ARG A 190 2.14 13.98 -2.14
C ARG A 190 1.32 15.05 -1.43
N LEU A 191 0.26 14.65 -0.74
CA LEU A 191 -0.60 15.55 0.03
C LEU A 191 0.01 15.94 1.38
N MET A 192 1.03 15.22 1.83
CA MET A 192 1.76 15.55 3.06
C MET A 192 2.63 16.80 2.86
N LYS A 193 2.92 17.49 3.97
CA LYS A 193 3.89 18.60 3.95
C LYS A 193 5.24 18.13 3.38
N THR A 194 5.93 19.01 2.67
CA THR A 194 7.22 18.69 2.03
C THR A 194 8.30 18.29 3.03
N SER A 195 8.25 18.82 4.25
CA SER A 195 9.16 18.48 5.37
C SER A 195 8.90 17.10 5.99
N ALA A 196 7.76 16.45 5.69
CA ALA A 196 7.44 15.15 6.25
C ALA A 196 8.35 14.06 5.68
N TRP A 197 8.82 13.18 6.57
CA TRP A 197 9.60 12.01 6.18
C TRP A 197 8.74 10.94 5.49
N LYS A 198 9.30 10.29 4.48
CA LYS A 198 8.71 9.17 3.75
C LYS A 198 9.66 7.99 3.81
N VAL A 199 9.33 6.97 4.59
CA VAL A 199 10.15 5.75 4.69
C VAL A 199 9.44 4.63 3.94
N VAL A 200 10.12 4.07 2.94
CA VAL A 200 9.57 3.07 2.03
C VAL A 200 10.25 1.72 2.29
N PHE A 201 9.46 0.72 2.66
CA PHE A 201 9.86 -0.67 2.82
C PHE A 201 9.24 -1.48 1.66
N ASN A 202 10.02 -1.79 0.65
CA ASN A 202 9.48 -2.45 -0.53
C ASN A 202 10.59 -3.17 -1.33
N ARG A 203 10.23 -4.15 -2.15
CA ARG A 203 11.18 -4.81 -3.06
C ARG A 203 11.68 -3.85 -4.14
N ASP A 204 10.78 -3.07 -4.69
CA ASP A 204 11.05 -2.14 -5.79
C ASP A 204 10.87 -0.69 -5.35
N LYS A 205 11.59 0.23 -5.98
CA LYS A 205 11.37 1.66 -5.79
C LYS A 205 10.00 2.04 -6.35
N VAL A 206 9.14 2.58 -5.49
CA VAL A 206 7.76 2.95 -5.80
C VAL A 206 7.46 4.40 -5.45
N GLY A 207 6.59 5.02 -6.25
CA GLY A 207 6.19 6.41 -6.05
C GLY A 207 7.14 7.42 -6.70
N ARG A 208 6.52 8.36 -7.44
CA ARG A 208 7.28 9.42 -8.16
C ARG A 208 8.03 10.35 -7.23
N PHE A 209 7.64 10.44 -5.97
CA PHE A 209 8.30 11.28 -4.97
C PHE A 209 9.73 10.82 -4.66
N LEU A 210 10.07 9.54 -4.86
CA LEU A 210 11.45 9.02 -4.72
C LEU A 210 12.44 9.65 -5.73
N TYR A 211 11.93 10.23 -6.81
CA TYR A 211 12.71 10.82 -7.89
C TYR A 211 12.54 12.34 -7.97
N SER A 212 11.93 12.96 -6.97
CA SER A 212 11.62 14.40 -6.97
C SER A 212 12.49 15.15 -5.98
N PHE A 213 13.15 16.19 -6.42
CA PHE A 213 13.94 17.14 -5.58
C PHE A 213 13.10 17.79 -4.47
N LEU A 214 11.78 17.85 -4.63
CA LEU A 214 10.87 18.45 -3.65
C LEU A 214 10.69 17.58 -2.40
N PHE A 215 11.12 16.32 -2.41
CA PHE A 215 10.95 15.35 -1.33
C PHE A 215 12.29 14.81 -0.86
N SER A 216 13.15 15.70 -0.33
CA SER A 216 14.49 15.35 0.19
C SER A 216 14.44 14.39 1.39
N ASN A 217 13.33 14.40 2.15
CA ASN A 217 13.17 13.58 3.35
C ASN A 217 12.57 12.20 2.99
N THR A 218 13.33 11.39 2.23
CA THR A 218 12.87 10.06 1.81
C THR A 218 13.95 9.02 2.08
N LEU A 219 13.56 7.90 2.70
CA LEU A 219 14.41 6.73 2.92
C LEU A 219 13.78 5.53 2.22
N PHE A 220 14.55 4.81 1.42
CA PHE A 220 14.13 3.56 0.80
C PHE A 220 14.94 2.40 1.37
N ILE A 221 14.25 1.41 1.95
CA ILE A 221 14.83 0.19 2.49
C ILE A 221 14.33 -0.97 1.64
N GLN A 222 15.23 -1.49 0.80
CA GLN A 222 14.90 -2.53 -0.16
C GLN A 222 14.81 -3.91 0.49
N GLY A 223 13.80 -4.69 0.12
CA GLY A 223 13.58 -6.07 0.55
C GLY A 223 12.11 -6.42 0.66
N THR A 224 11.82 -7.63 1.11
CA THR A 224 10.47 -7.91 1.63
C THR A 224 10.20 -6.98 2.81
N THR A 225 8.96 -6.67 3.08
CA THR A 225 8.64 -5.75 4.20
C THR A 225 9.14 -6.28 5.53
N ASP A 226 9.04 -7.59 5.76
CA ASP A 226 9.49 -8.22 7.01
C ASP A 226 11.01 -8.13 7.18
N GLU A 227 11.79 -8.34 6.11
CA GLU A 227 13.25 -8.20 6.13
C GLU A 227 13.68 -6.75 6.33
N SER A 228 13.10 -5.83 5.56
CA SER A 228 13.41 -4.41 5.63
C SER A 228 13.11 -3.81 7.01
N ILE A 229 12.03 -4.26 7.66
CA ILE A 229 11.69 -3.84 9.03
C ILE A 229 12.72 -4.35 10.04
N LYS A 230 13.21 -5.59 9.91
CA LYS A 230 14.26 -6.12 10.79
C LYS A 230 15.54 -5.30 10.69
N ILE A 231 15.95 -4.95 9.46
CA ILE A 231 17.11 -4.09 9.21
C ILE A 231 16.91 -2.73 9.88
N PHE A 232 15.79 -2.08 9.58
CA PHE A 232 15.45 -0.78 10.16
C PHE A 232 15.48 -0.80 11.69
N LEU A 233 14.82 -1.78 12.31
CA LEU A 233 14.76 -1.90 13.77
C LEU A 233 16.13 -2.13 14.40
N LYS A 234 17.03 -2.84 13.71
CA LYS A 234 18.41 -3.02 14.13
C LYS A 234 19.18 -1.71 14.07
N ASP A 235 19.03 -0.95 13.00
CA ASP A 235 19.73 0.31 12.78
C ASP A 235 19.31 1.43 13.78
N VAL A 236 18.09 1.32 14.33
CA VAL A 236 17.58 2.27 15.33
C VAL A 236 17.56 1.71 16.76
N ASP A 237 18.23 0.60 17.02
CA ASP A 237 18.36 -0.07 18.32
C ASP A 237 17.00 -0.44 18.99
N LEU A 238 15.99 -0.76 18.18
CA LEU A 238 14.65 -1.16 18.65
C LEU A 238 14.32 -2.63 18.42
N LEU A 239 15.21 -3.41 17.84
CA LEU A 239 14.93 -4.80 17.45
C LEU A 239 14.59 -5.69 18.67
N ASP A 240 15.32 -5.54 19.77
CA ASP A 240 15.11 -6.39 20.96
C ASP A 240 13.82 -5.99 21.70
N ASP A 241 13.50 -4.70 21.78
CA ASP A 241 12.21 -4.24 22.34
C ASP A 241 11.03 -4.77 21.50
N PHE A 242 11.17 -4.74 20.17
CA PHE A 242 10.17 -5.31 19.27
C PHE A 242 10.03 -6.83 19.41
N LYS A 243 11.15 -7.57 19.51
CA LYS A 243 11.12 -9.03 19.78
C LYS A 243 10.39 -9.37 21.08
N ASN A 244 10.67 -8.61 22.14
CA ASN A 244 9.98 -8.78 23.41
C ASN A 244 8.48 -8.47 23.30
N PHE A 245 8.10 -7.40 22.57
CA PHE A 245 6.70 -7.09 22.31
C PHE A 245 6.00 -8.23 21.55
N VAL A 246 6.61 -8.79 20.52
CA VAL A 246 6.05 -9.91 19.75
C VAL A 246 5.88 -11.14 20.62
N LYS A 247 6.88 -11.46 21.43
CA LYS A 247 6.81 -12.60 22.37
C LYS A 247 5.64 -12.46 23.36
N ILE A 248 5.44 -11.28 23.92
CA ILE A 248 4.37 -11.04 24.90
C ILE A 248 2.98 -11.10 24.24
N ASN A 249 2.81 -10.53 23.05
CA ASN A 249 1.50 -10.31 22.45
C ASN A 249 1.07 -11.43 21.46
N TYR A 250 2.03 -12.21 20.91
CA TYR A 250 1.74 -13.20 19.87
C TYR A 250 2.30 -14.59 20.17
N GLY A 251 3.00 -14.77 21.29
CA GLY A 251 3.70 -16.00 21.63
C GLY A 251 5.09 -16.10 21.01
N ASP A 252 5.72 -17.28 21.12
CA ASP A 252 7.08 -17.55 20.59
C ASP A 252 7.09 -17.65 19.06
N ASP A 253 6.69 -16.60 18.36
CA ASP A 253 6.95 -16.50 16.92
C ASP A 253 8.44 -16.21 16.71
N ASN A 254 9.14 -17.19 16.18
CA ASN A 254 10.58 -17.18 15.97
C ASN A 254 10.94 -16.10 14.91
N ILE A 255 11.24 -14.89 15.36
CA ILE A 255 11.61 -13.76 14.48
C ILE A 255 12.96 -14.04 13.78
N ASP A 256 13.77 -14.92 14.34
CA ASP A 256 15.15 -15.20 13.88
C ASP A 256 15.25 -16.26 12.78
N ASN A 257 14.18 -17.01 12.46
CA ASN A 257 14.21 -18.14 11.53
C ASN A 257 14.20 -17.79 10.02
N ASN A 258 14.86 -16.72 9.60
CA ASN A 258 15.19 -16.53 8.19
C ASN A 258 16.72 -16.41 8.03
N GLU A 259 17.38 -17.50 7.68
CA GLU A 259 18.82 -17.59 7.36
C GLU A 259 19.25 -16.80 6.11
N SER A 260 18.44 -15.87 5.61
CA SER A 260 18.70 -15.11 4.37
C SER A 260 18.93 -13.64 4.59
N ILE A 261 19.55 -13.21 5.70
CA ILE A 261 20.03 -11.83 5.78
C ILE A 261 21.36 -11.74 5.02
N LYS A 262 21.31 -11.80 3.68
CA LYS A 262 22.33 -11.12 2.89
C LYS A 262 22.19 -9.63 3.19
N MET A 263 23.30 -9.01 3.61
CA MET A 263 23.39 -7.58 3.85
C MET A 263 22.75 -6.83 2.67
N LEU A 264 21.53 -6.34 2.89
CA LEU A 264 20.91 -5.38 1.98
C LEU A 264 21.47 -4.02 2.35
N GLU A 265 22.18 -3.41 1.42
CA GLU A 265 22.68 -2.05 1.58
C GLU A 265 21.50 -1.11 1.75
N VAL A 266 21.50 -0.36 2.84
CA VAL A 266 20.59 0.78 3.01
C VAL A 266 21.09 1.86 2.06
N ASN A 267 20.46 1.97 0.91
CA ASN A 267 20.74 3.04 -0.03
C ASN A 267 20.24 4.37 0.55
N LYS A 268 21.11 5.07 1.28
CA LYS A 268 20.87 6.46 1.66
C LYS A 268 20.98 7.29 0.38
N MET A 269 19.85 7.63 -0.22
CA MET A 269 19.82 8.51 -1.42
C MET A 269 20.35 9.94 -1.17
N ASP A 270 20.78 10.27 0.06
CA ASP A 270 21.12 11.64 0.47
C ASP A 270 22.57 12.06 0.19
N VAL A 271 23.48 11.17 -0.23
CA VAL A 271 24.90 11.54 -0.38
C VAL A 271 25.31 11.73 -1.85
N GLU A 272 24.79 10.92 -2.76
CA GLU A 272 25.14 11.03 -4.18
C GLU A 272 24.45 12.19 -4.91
N ASN A 273 23.22 12.55 -4.51
CA ASN A 273 22.47 13.65 -5.13
C ASN A 273 23.05 15.07 -4.84
N LYS A 274 23.91 15.25 -3.83
CA LYS A 274 24.54 16.55 -3.60
C LYS A 274 25.68 16.82 -4.60
N GLN A 275 26.33 15.78 -5.08
CA GLN A 275 27.40 15.92 -6.07
C GLN A 275 26.81 16.20 -7.45
N ASP A 276 25.76 15.45 -7.85
CA ASP A 276 25.04 15.66 -9.11
C ASP A 276 24.34 17.04 -9.19
N ILE A 277 23.82 17.57 -8.06
CA ILE A 277 23.20 18.90 -8.01
C ILE A 277 24.24 20.01 -8.18
N ASN A 278 25.46 19.84 -7.65
CA ASN A 278 26.54 20.81 -7.84
C ASN A 278 27.05 20.78 -9.28
N ASP A 279 27.10 19.62 -9.92
CA ASP A 279 27.51 19.47 -11.31
C ASP A 279 26.47 20.06 -12.30
N ILE A 280 25.17 19.96 -11.98
CA ILE A 280 24.09 20.58 -12.76
C ILE A 280 24.09 22.11 -12.59
N LYS A 281 24.30 22.65 -11.37
CA LYS A 281 24.37 24.09 -11.13
C LYS A 281 25.58 24.71 -11.82
N SER A 282 26.72 24.03 -11.79
CA SER A 282 27.91 24.51 -12.50
C SER A 282 27.71 24.52 -14.02
N SER A 283 26.99 23.57 -14.60
CA SER A 283 26.68 23.54 -16.02
C SER A 283 25.64 24.59 -16.45
N GLU A 284 24.67 24.95 -15.59
CA GLU A 284 23.70 26.03 -15.84
C GLU A 284 24.34 27.43 -15.72
N GLU A 285 25.30 27.64 -14.81
CA GLU A 285 26.07 28.88 -14.72
C GLU A 285 26.96 29.06 -15.95
N ILE A 286 27.64 28.02 -16.42
CA ILE A 286 28.45 28.04 -17.65
C ILE A 286 27.57 28.33 -18.90
N GLN A 287 26.33 27.85 -18.96
CA GLN A 287 25.46 28.20 -20.07
C GLN A 287 24.92 29.63 -20.03
N LYS A 288 24.73 30.22 -18.84
CA LYS A 288 24.32 31.62 -18.68
C LYS A 288 25.45 32.59 -19.07
N ASP A 289 26.68 32.27 -18.71
CA ASP A 289 27.83 33.11 -19.08
C ASP A 289 28.11 33.06 -20.59
N ASN A 290 28.01 31.90 -21.23
CA ASN A 290 28.16 31.78 -22.68
C ASN A 290 27.03 32.48 -23.47
N ASN A 291 25.80 32.56 -22.94
CA ASN A 291 24.71 33.32 -23.58
C ASN A 291 24.87 34.85 -23.42
N ASN A 292 25.42 35.31 -22.30
CA ASN A 292 25.73 36.73 -22.10
C ASN A 292 26.91 37.21 -22.98
N GLU A 293 27.93 36.39 -23.20
CA GLU A 293 29.03 36.73 -24.12
C GLU A 293 28.56 36.79 -25.59
N ASN A 294 27.64 35.91 -26.00
CA ASN A 294 27.12 35.92 -27.36
C ASN A 294 26.14 37.11 -27.62
N ASN A 295 25.39 37.56 -26.61
CA ASN A 295 24.58 38.76 -26.73
C ASN A 295 25.43 40.06 -26.80
N ASN A 296 26.49 40.15 -26.01
CA ASN A 296 27.40 41.31 -26.07
C ASN A 296 28.19 41.38 -27.40
N LYS A 297 28.45 40.25 -28.05
CA LYS A 297 29.09 40.24 -29.39
C LYS A 297 28.15 40.63 -30.52
N LYS A 298 26.81 40.46 -30.34
CA LYS A 298 25.80 40.89 -31.32
C LYS A 298 25.58 42.42 -31.26
N GLU A 299 25.58 43.02 -30.08
CA GLU A 299 25.43 44.47 -29.94
C GLU A 299 26.65 45.28 -30.39
N MET A 300 27.83 44.66 -30.50
CA MET A 300 29.04 45.35 -31.02
C MET A 300 29.20 45.30 -32.57
N ASN A 301 28.35 44.55 -33.26
CA ASN A 301 28.39 44.43 -34.73
C ASN A 301 27.28 45.22 -35.46
N ASP A 302 26.37 45.86 -34.72
CA ASP A 302 25.27 46.67 -35.29
C ASP A 302 25.40 48.19 -35.04
N ASN A 303 26.67 48.69 -34.79
CA ASN A 303 26.99 50.14 -34.76
C ASN A 303 28.07 50.47 -35.77
#